data_8fe89ea8f10e4f0fda32c2d8d40c81a7
#
_entry.id   8fe89ea8f10e4f0fda32c2d8d40c81a7
#
_cell.length_a   1.000
_cell.length_b   1.000
_cell.length_c   1.000
_cell.angle_alpha   90.00
_cell.angle_beta   90.00
_cell.angle_gamma   90.00
#
_symmetry.space_group_name_H-M   'P 1'
#
loop_
_entity.id
_entity.type
_entity.pdbx_description
1 polymer ?
#
loop_
_entity_poly.entity_id
_entity_poly.type
_entity_poly.pdbx_seq_one_letter_code
_entity_poly.pdbx_strand_id
1 'polypeptide(L)'
;RVLFRSKPLESQLGQQKNWDYITKHIGYKKVVDKTKSVKNLQFEQPLFEFSGACGGCGETPYIKAISQLFGDRMMVANATGCTSIYSGSAPSTPYCKNADGRGPAWANSLFEDNAEFGLGMYVGAEKLRDRIQMLMEEAIAQCQRCSEELKGVMREWIEARVSSTRSAEVAARLVPM
;
A
#
# COMPACT_ATOMS: atom_id res chain seq x y z
N ARG A 1 -37.13 -0.31 -9.27
CA ARG A 1 -36.11 0.34 -10.14
C ARG A 1 -34.85 -0.46 -10.10
N VAL A 2 -34.39 -0.95 -11.25
CA VAL A 2 -33.11 -1.64 -11.36
C VAL A 2 -32.03 -0.58 -11.47
N LEU A 3 -31.14 -0.49 -10.47
CA LEU A 3 -30.01 0.45 -10.45
C LEU A 3 -28.82 -0.02 -11.29
N PHE A 4 -28.69 -1.35 -11.47
CA PHE A 4 -27.60 -1.96 -12.24
C PHE A 4 -28.16 -2.77 -13.41
N ARG A 5 -27.51 -2.70 -14.55
CA ARG A 5 -27.83 -3.48 -15.73
C ARG A 5 -26.56 -4.07 -16.31
N SER A 6 -26.58 -5.37 -16.57
CA SER A 6 -25.55 -6.01 -17.41
C SER A 6 -25.81 -5.71 -18.87
N LYS A 7 -24.75 -5.38 -19.61
CA LYS A 7 -24.77 -5.17 -21.06
C LYS A 7 -23.60 -5.91 -21.68
N PRO A 8 -23.69 -6.30 -22.96
CA PRO A 8 -22.54 -6.86 -23.67
C PRO A 8 -21.34 -5.91 -23.61
N LEU A 9 -20.14 -6.45 -23.37
CA LEU A 9 -18.91 -5.67 -23.19
C LEU A 9 -18.65 -4.77 -24.42
N GLU A 10 -18.83 -5.30 -25.61
CA GLU A 10 -18.59 -4.60 -26.87
C GLU A 10 -19.40 -3.30 -27.00
N SER A 11 -20.64 -3.32 -26.47
CA SER A 11 -21.53 -2.14 -26.47
C SER A 11 -21.07 -1.06 -25.48
N GLN A 12 -20.12 -1.37 -24.58
CA GLN A 12 -19.65 -0.47 -23.50
C GLN A 12 -18.19 -0.05 -23.67
N LEU A 13 -17.47 -0.54 -24.66
CA LEU A 13 -16.06 -0.17 -24.91
C LEU A 13 -15.86 1.35 -25.03
N GLY A 14 -16.85 2.07 -25.57
CA GLY A 14 -16.81 3.53 -25.64
C GLY A 14 -16.76 4.24 -24.27
N GLN A 15 -17.22 3.58 -23.19
CA GLN A 15 -17.15 4.11 -21.83
C GLN A 15 -15.75 4.03 -21.22
N GLN A 16 -14.85 3.25 -21.81
CA GLN A 16 -13.45 3.15 -21.35
C GLN A 16 -12.78 4.53 -21.27
N LYS A 17 -13.03 5.39 -22.26
CA LYS A 17 -12.50 6.75 -22.29
C LYS A 17 -12.94 7.58 -21.07
N ASN A 18 -14.20 7.42 -20.66
CA ASN A 18 -14.74 8.12 -19.49
C ASN A 18 -14.10 7.60 -18.21
N TRP A 19 -13.94 6.28 -18.08
CA TRP A 19 -13.26 5.66 -16.96
C TRP A 19 -11.79 6.13 -16.87
N ASP A 20 -11.06 6.10 -17.96
CA ASP A 20 -9.67 6.54 -18.02
C ASP A 20 -9.51 8.02 -17.65
N TYR A 21 -10.46 8.86 -18.09
CA TYR A 21 -10.47 10.27 -17.72
C TYR A 21 -10.68 10.46 -16.20
N ILE A 22 -11.68 9.77 -15.66
CA ILE A 22 -12.00 9.86 -14.21
C ILE A 22 -10.80 9.39 -13.38
N THR A 23 -10.22 8.24 -13.71
CA THR A 23 -9.11 7.65 -12.93
C THR A 23 -7.81 8.45 -13.03
N LYS A 24 -7.56 9.11 -14.16
CA LYS A 24 -6.33 9.89 -14.39
C LYS A 24 -6.42 11.35 -13.92
N HIS A 25 -7.61 11.95 -14.01
CA HIS A 25 -7.75 13.40 -13.81
C HIS A 25 -8.57 13.78 -12.57
N ILE A 26 -9.40 12.89 -12.06
CA ILE A 26 -10.20 13.14 -10.88
C ILE A 26 -9.59 12.39 -9.70
N GLY A 27 -8.73 13.08 -8.94
CA GLY A 27 -8.10 12.50 -7.77
C GLY A 27 -9.03 12.36 -6.57
N TYR A 28 -8.59 11.58 -5.60
CA TYR A 28 -9.25 11.45 -4.29
C TYR A 28 -9.10 12.71 -3.43
N LYS A 29 -10.04 12.96 -2.51
CA LYS A 29 -10.03 14.15 -1.66
C LYS A 29 -8.91 14.09 -0.61
N LYS A 30 -7.84 14.86 -0.83
CA LYS A 30 -6.70 14.94 0.10
C LYS A 30 -6.94 15.83 1.33
N VAL A 31 -8.01 16.64 1.32
CA VAL A 31 -8.33 17.57 2.42
C VAL A 31 -8.99 16.90 3.62
N VAL A 32 -9.34 15.64 3.52
CA VAL A 32 -10.03 14.89 4.56
C VAL A 32 -9.02 14.01 5.29
N ASP A 33 -8.89 14.20 6.60
CA ASP A 33 -8.03 13.35 7.43
C ASP A 33 -8.65 11.96 7.62
N LYS A 34 -8.08 10.99 6.95
CA LYS A 34 -8.54 9.59 6.95
C LYS A 34 -8.44 8.89 8.31
N THR A 35 -7.65 9.41 9.23
CA THR A 35 -7.44 8.80 10.55
C THR A 35 -8.50 9.17 11.57
N LYS A 36 -9.27 10.23 11.33
CA LYS A 36 -10.25 10.74 12.29
C LYS A 36 -11.53 9.92 12.39
N SER A 37 -11.94 9.25 11.33
CA SER A 37 -13.15 8.43 11.35
C SER A 37 -13.24 7.48 10.16
N VAL A 38 -14.02 6.41 10.31
CA VAL A 38 -14.33 5.48 9.20
C VAL A 38 -15.02 6.19 8.02
N LYS A 39 -15.84 7.21 8.30
CA LYS A 39 -16.47 8.04 7.27
C LYS A 39 -15.42 8.78 6.43
N ASN A 40 -14.43 9.39 7.07
CA ASN A 40 -13.36 10.09 6.40
C ASN A 40 -12.49 9.14 5.58
N LEU A 41 -12.24 7.95 6.11
CA LEU A 41 -11.49 6.90 5.41
C LEU A 41 -12.10 6.54 4.05
N GLN A 42 -13.43 6.59 3.90
CA GLN A 42 -14.11 6.26 2.65
C GLN A 42 -13.82 7.24 1.49
N PHE A 43 -13.22 8.40 1.77
CA PHE A 43 -12.75 9.33 0.73
C PHE A 43 -11.34 9.01 0.22
N GLU A 44 -10.66 8.06 0.83
CA GLU A 44 -9.33 7.60 0.37
C GLU A 44 -9.48 6.50 -0.67
N GLN A 45 -8.51 6.41 -1.60
CA GLN A 45 -8.47 5.34 -2.59
C GLN A 45 -8.34 3.98 -1.91
N PRO A 46 -9.26 3.04 -2.11
CA PRO A 46 -9.03 1.66 -1.73
C PRO A 46 -7.98 1.03 -2.65
N LEU A 47 -7.08 0.27 -2.06
CA LEU A 47 -6.10 -0.54 -2.80
C LEU A 47 -6.45 -2.03 -2.77
N PHE A 48 -7.72 -2.30 -2.52
CA PHE A 48 -8.38 -3.60 -2.61
C PHE A 48 -9.75 -3.39 -3.23
N GLU A 49 -9.92 -3.79 -4.50
CA GLU A 49 -11.12 -3.51 -5.30
C GLU A 49 -11.53 -4.73 -6.13
N PHE A 50 -12.83 -4.86 -6.32
CA PHE A 50 -13.43 -5.87 -7.21
C PHE A 50 -13.00 -7.30 -6.90
N SER A 51 -12.99 -7.67 -5.62
CA SER A 51 -12.67 -9.03 -5.18
C SER A 51 -13.69 -10.05 -5.68
N GLY A 52 -13.22 -11.26 -5.97
CA GLY A 52 -14.08 -12.40 -6.28
C GLY A 52 -14.74 -13.06 -5.07
N ALA A 53 -14.82 -12.37 -3.93
CA ALA A 53 -15.47 -12.86 -2.72
C ALA A 53 -16.99 -13.00 -2.90
N CYS A 54 -17.63 -13.81 -2.03
CA CYS A 54 -19.08 -14.00 -2.03
C CYS A 54 -19.82 -12.68 -1.84
N GLY A 55 -21.02 -12.57 -2.41
CA GLY A 55 -21.91 -11.45 -2.15
C GLY A 55 -22.21 -11.32 -0.65
N GLY A 56 -21.92 -10.15 -0.06
CA GLY A 56 -22.09 -9.91 1.37
C GLY A 56 -20.98 -10.50 2.26
N CYS A 57 -19.78 -10.80 1.72
CA CYS A 57 -18.64 -11.24 2.51
C CYS A 57 -18.30 -10.23 3.62
N GLY A 58 -18.19 -10.70 4.87
CA GLY A 58 -17.90 -9.87 6.04
C GLY A 58 -16.43 -9.45 6.18
N GLU A 59 -15.50 -10.08 5.46
CA GLU A 59 -14.07 -9.78 5.56
C GLU A 59 -13.63 -8.62 4.64
N THR A 60 -14.16 -8.58 3.43
CA THR A 60 -13.70 -7.63 2.40
C THR A 60 -13.80 -6.16 2.79
N PRO A 61 -14.81 -5.69 3.57
CA PRO A 61 -14.85 -4.32 4.07
C PRO A 61 -13.67 -3.95 4.97
N TYR A 62 -13.20 -4.88 5.79
CA TYR A 62 -12.04 -4.66 6.67
C TYR A 62 -10.74 -4.61 5.87
N ILE A 63 -10.55 -5.51 4.91
CA ILE A 63 -9.38 -5.50 4.02
C ILE A 63 -9.35 -4.19 3.22
N LYS A 64 -10.50 -3.76 2.69
CA LYS A 64 -10.64 -2.47 2.03
C LYS A 64 -10.19 -1.33 2.94
N ALA A 65 -10.70 -1.25 4.17
CA ALA A 65 -10.36 -0.19 5.13
C ALA A 65 -8.86 -0.19 5.47
N ILE A 66 -8.26 -1.35 5.71
CA ILE A 66 -6.83 -1.48 5.96
C ILE A 66 -6.01 -1.04 4.74
N SER A 67 -6.44 -1.39 3.54
CA SER A 67 -5.78 -0.96 2.30
C SER A 67 -5.86 0.56 2.08
N GLN A 68 -6.94 1.21 2.52
CA GLN A 68 -7.08 2.67 2.48
C GLN A 68 -6.16 3.36 3.49
N LEU A 69 -5.93 2.75 4.65
CA LEU A 69 -5.03 3.30 5.69
C LEU A 69 -3.56 3.10 5.37
N PHE A 70 -3.18 1.90 4.93
CA PHE A 70 -1.79 1.46 4.89
C PHE A 70 -1.36 0.86 3.55
N GLY A 71 -2.26 0.73 2.58
CA GLY A 71 -2.05 -0.06 1.36
C GLY A 71 -0.83 0.35 0.53
N ASP A 72 -0.42 1.61 0.56
CA ASP A 72 0.76 2.13 -0.14
C ASP A 72 2.09 1.54 0.35
N ARG A 73 2.09 0.93 1.54
CA ARG A 73 3.27 0.35 2.21
C ARG A 73 3.00 -0.98 2.90
N MET A 74 1.84 -1.58 2.65
CA MET A 74 1.39 -2.80 3.32
C MET A 74 2.07 -4.03 2.72
N MET A 75 2.53 -4.92 3.57
CA MET A 75 2.94 -6.28 3.23
C MET A 75 1.95 -7.26 3.86
N VAL A 76 1.47 -8.19 3.07
CA VAL A 76 0.45 -9.17 3.48
C VAL A 76 1.03 -10.56 3.44
N ALA A 77 1.17 -11.18 4.62
CA ALA A 77 1.42 -12.60 4.77
C ALA A 77 0.06 -13.30 4.92
N ASN A 78 -0.41 -13.92 3.87
CA ASN A 78 -1.73 -14.55 3.83
C ASN A 78 -1.62 -16.05 4.08
N ALA A 79 -2.57 -16.61 4.81
CA ALA A 79 -2.73 -18.07 4.96
C ALA A 79 -3.74 -18.62 3.95
N THR A 80 -3.61 -19.89 3.60
CA THR A 80 -4.55 -20.57 2.72
C THR A 80 -5.96 -20.57 3.31
N GLY A 81 -6.93 -20.08 2.54
CA GLY A 81 -8.33 -19.94 2.94
C GLY A 81 -9.09 -19.08 1.92
N CYS A 82 -10.23 -18.52 2.32
CA CYS A 82 -11.02 -17.63 1.45
C CYS A 82 -10.21 -16.43 0.98
N THR A 83 -9.38 -15.84 1.84
CA THR A 83 -8.52 -14.71 1.49
C THR A 83 -7.49 -15.05 0.42
N SER A 84 -6.98 -16.27 0.38
CA SER A 84 -6.10 -16.72 -0.72
C SER A 84 -6.85 -16.92 -2.02
N ILE A 85 -8.09 -17.41 -1.95
CA ILE A 85 -8.90 -17.70 -3.13
C ILE A 85 -9.27 -16.41 -3.85
N TYR A 86 -9.89 -15.43 -3.16
CA TYR A 86 -10.31 -14.19 -3.80
C TYR A 86 -9.20 -13.16 -4.00
N SER A 87 -8.01 -13.36 -3.39
CA SER A 87 -6.87 -12.46 -3.56
C SER A 87 -5.82 -12.95 -4.55
N GLY A 88 -5.65 -14.25 -4.75
CA GLY A 88 -4.57 -14.78 -5.58
C GLY A 88 -4.94 -15.94 -6.51
N SER A 89 -5.99 -16.73 -6.19
CA SER A 89 -6.40 -17.89 -6.98
C SER A 89 -7.55 -17.62 -7.93
N ALA A 90 -8.32 -16.56 -7.69
CA ALA A 90 -9.33 -16.10 -8.63
C ALA A 90 -8.66 -15.48 -9.88
N PRO A 91 -9.35 -15.40 -11.04
CA PRO A 91 -8.76 -14.91 -12.27
C PRO A 91 -8.33 -13.44 -12.22
N SER A 92 -8.76 -12.68 -11.21
CA SER A 92 -8.38 -11.29 -10.99
C SER A 92 -7.87 -11.08 -9.57
N THR A 93 -6.75 -10.40 -9.43
CA THR A 93 -6.23 -9.96 -8.13
C THR A 93 -6.89 -8.65 -7.73
N PRO A 94 -7.54 -8.56 -6.54
CA PRO A 94 -8.23 -7.36 -6.08
C PRO A 94 -7.29 -6.26 -5.59
N TYR A 95 -6.04 -6.57 -5.29
CA TYR A 95 -5.06 -5.58 -4.88
C TYR A 95 -4.57 -4.75 -6.07
N CYS A 96 -4.54 -3.44 -5.90
CA CYS A 96 -4.15 -2.49 -6.94
C CYS A 96 -3.11 -1.48 -6.42
N LYS A 97 -2.60 -0.65 -7.32
CA LYS A 97 -1.63 0.40 -7.02
C LYS A 97 -2.30 1.77 -7.06
N ASN A 98 -1.78 2.69 -6.26
CA ASN A 98 -2.15 4.10 -6.33
C ASN A 98 -1.47 4.81 -7.52
N ALA A 99 -1.74 6.11 -7.67
CA ALA A 99 -1.16 6.94 -8.74
C ALA A 99 0.38 6.99 -8.71
N ASP A 100 0.99 6.79 -7.54
CA ASP A 100 2.45 6.76 -7.35
C ASP A 100 3.05 5.38 -7.66
N GLY A 101 2.25 4.43 -8.14
CA GLY A 101 2.67 3.06 -8.45
C GLY A 101 2.90 2.17 -7.22
N ARG A 102 2.46 2.62 -6.03
CA ARG A 102 2.59 1.90 -4.76
C ARG A 102 1.31 1.17 -4.42
N GLY A 103 1.42 -0.03 -3.87
CA GLY A 103 0.29 -0.83 -3.42
C GLY A 103 0.72 -1.99 -2.55
N PRO A 104 -0.23 -2.78 -2.02
CA PRO A 104 0.07 -3.91 -1.17
C PRO A 104 0.95 -4.95 -1.86
N ALA A 105 1.98 -5.43 -1.16
CA ALA A 105 2.71 -6.62 -1.52
C ALA A 105 2.04 -7.82 -0.85
N TRP A 106 1.54 -8.78 -1.64
CA TRP A 106 0.80 -9.93 -1.15
C TRP A 106 1.55 -11.22 -1.46
N ALA A 107 1.67 -12.07 -0.46
CA ALA A 107 2.20 -13.41 -0.61
C ALA A 107 1.42 -14.39 0.26
N ASN A 108 1.32 -15.63 -0.19
CA ASN A 108 0.57 -16.69 0.48
C ASN A 108 1.50 -17.78 0.98
N SER A 109 1.19 -18.31 2.16
CA SER A 109 1.80 -19.51 2.71
C SER A 109 0.74 -20.53 3.10
N LEU A 110 1.16 -21.67 3.64
CA LEU A 110 0.24 -22.63 4.22
C LEU A 110 -0.34 -22.07 5.54
N PHE A 111 -1.48 -22.61 5.94
CA PHE A 111 -2.11 -22.22 7.21
C PHE A 111 -1.21 -22.53 8.40
N GLU A 112 -0.49 -23.64 8.34
CA GLU A 112 0.34 -24.19 9.40
C GLU A 112 1.61 -23.37 9.67
N ASP A 113 2.13 -22.67 8.65
CA ASP A 113 3.41 -21.95 8.72
C ASP A 113 3.28 -20.42 8.57
N ASN A 114 2.05 -19.91 8.57
CA ASN A 114 1.82 -18.50 8.25
C ASN A 114 2.39 -17.53 9.29
N ALA A 115 2.45 -17.94 10.55
CA ALA A 115 3.03 -17.12 11.62
C ALA A 115 4.54 -16.90 11.40
N GLU A 116 5.26 -17.98 11.08
CA GLU A 116 6.70 -17.96 10.79
C GLU A 116 6.99 -17.21 9.50
N PHE A 117 6.15 -17.43 8.47
CA PHE A 117 6.25 -16.71 7.21
C PHE A 117 6.09 -15.19 7.40
N GLY A 118 5.07 -14.77 8.14
CA GLY A 118 4.84 -13.36 8.44
C GLY A 118 5.96 -12.75 9.30
N LEU A 119 6.44 -13.49 10.27
CA LEU A 119 7.61 -13.09 11.06
C LEU A 119 8.86 -12.94 10.20
N GLY A 120 9.09 -13.89 9.28
CA GLY A 120 10.21 -13.83 8.35
C GLY A 120 10.16 -12.60 7.44
N MET A 121 8.99 -12.25 6.90
CA MET A 121 8.79 -11.02 6.12
C MET A 121 9.09 -9.77 6.95
N TYR A 122 8.62 -9.71 8.20
CA TYR A 122 8.90 -8.59 9.09
C TYR A 122 10.40 -8.45 9.41
N VAL A 123 11.04 -9.55 9.81
CA VAL A 123 12.48 -9.56 10.12
C VAL A 123 13.31 -9.17 8.91
N GLY A 124 12.94 -9.66 7.72
CA GLY A 124 13.61 -9.29 6.47
C GLY A 124 13.53 -7.80 6.19
N ALA A 125 12.34 -7.20 6.34
CA ALA A 125 12.16 -5.76 6.17
C ALA A 125 12.94 -4.94 7.21
N GLU A 126 12.95 -5.37 8.48
CA GLU A 126 13.73 -4.69 9.53
C GLU A 126 15.23 -4.78 9.27
N LYS A 127 15.76 -5.92 8.81
CA LYS A 127 17.17 -6.04 8.47
C LYS A 127 17.60 -5.16 7.30
N LEU A 128 16.72 -4.95 6.31
CA LEU A 128 16.99 -3.97 5.25
C LEU A 128 17.04 -2.53 5.82
N ARG A 129 16.16 -2.18 6.74
CA ARG A 129 16.16 -0.88 7.42
C ARG A 129 17.39 -0.69 8.31
N ASP A 130 17.81 -1.74 9.04
CA ASP A 130 19.05 -1.75 9.81
C ASP A 130 20.26 -1.45 8.91
N ARG A 131 20.32 -2.10 7.75
CA ARG A 131 21.38 -1.87 6.78
C ARG A 131 21.42 -0.43 6.26
N ILE A 132 20.25 0.14 5.95
CA ILE A 132 20.15 1.54 5.51
C ILE A 132 20.66 2.47 6.61
N GLN A 133 20.26 2.26 7.86
CA GLN A 133 20.72 3.05 8.99
C GLN A 133 22.25 2.97 9.13
N MET A 134 22.80 1.77 9.11
CA MET A 134 24.26 1.56 9.20
C MET A 134 25.02 2.31 8.09
N LEU A 135 24.53 2.25 6.86
CA LEU A 135 25.15 2.96 5.73
C LEU A 135 25.04 4.49 5.89
N MET A 136 23.94 5.00 6.44
CA MET A 136 23.79 6.42 6.74
C MET A 136 24.74 6.87 7.86
N GLU A 137 24.85 6.08 8.93
CA GLU A 137 25.79 6.37 10.04
C GLU A 137 27.23 6.40 9.55
N GLU A 138 27.62 5.45 8.69
CA GLU A 138 28.93 5.43 8.06
C GLU A 138 29.15 6.66 7.15
N ALA A 139 28.15 7.01 6.34
CA ALA A 139 28.20 8.19 5.48
C ALA A 139 28.33 9.49 6.27
N ILE A 140 27.59 9.62 7.37
CA ILE A 140 27.67 10.78 8.28
C ILE A 140 29.08 10.92 8.86
N ALA A 141 29.69 9.80 9.25
CA ALA A 141 31.00 9.79 9.91
C ALA A 141 32.16 10.01 8.93
N GLN A 142 32.12 9.42 7.74
CA GLN A 142 33.29 9.31 6.86
C GLN A 142 33.18 10.12 5.56
N CYS A 143 31.98 10.46 5.09
CA CYS A 143 31.82 11.12 3.81
C CYS A 143 32.25 12.60 3.87
N GLN A 144 33.35 12.91 3.19
CA GLN A 144 33.85 14.29 3.03
C GLN A 144 33.12 15.09 1.93
N ARG A 145 32.46 14.39 0.99
CA ARG A 145 31.73 15.01 -0.13
C ARG A 145 30.25 15.27 0.17
N CYS A 146 29.73 14.67 1.24
CA CYS A 146 28.34 14.85 1.65
C CYS A 146 28.15 16.22 2.29
N SER A 147 27.17 16.97 1.82
CA SER A 147 26.81 18.26 2.44
C SER A 147 26.31 18.07 3.87
N GLU A 148 26.50 19.10 4.73
CA GLU A 148 25.97 19.04 6.09
C GLU A 148 24.43 19.00 6.10
N GLU A 149 23.78 19.57 5.08
CA GLU A 149 22.36 19.44 4.89
C GLU A 149 21.91 17.99 4.69
N LEU A 150 22.59 17.27 3.77
CA LEU A 150 22.33 15.84 3.54
C LEU A 150 22.54 15.00 4.80
N LYS A 151 23.64 15.24 5.53
CA LYS A 151 23.90 14.57 6.80
C LYS A 151 22.84 14.88 7.86
N GLY A 152 22.31 16.10 7.87
CA GLY A 152 21.19 16.51 8.74
C GLY A 152 19.92 15.72 8.45
N VAL A 153 19.54 15.58 7.18
CA VAL A 153 18.37 14.79 6.77
C VAL A 153 18.55 13.31 7.07
N MET A 154 19.75 12.76 6.92
CA MET A 154 20.05 11.37 7.31
C MET A 154 19.86 11.14 8.82
N ARG A 155 20.34 12.07 9.68
CA ARG A 155 20.11 11.98 11.14
C ARG A 155 18.61 12.03 11.46
N GLU A 156 17.87 12.92 10.83
CA GLU A 156 16.42 13.02 11.00
C GLU A 156 15.70 11.74 10.59
N TRP A 157 16.15 11.07 9.51
CA TRP A 157 15.58 9.79 9.11
C TRP A 157 15.83 8.68 10.14
N ILE A 158 17.05 8.62 10.70
CA ILE A 158 17.42 7.65 11.75
C ILE A 158 16.52 7.84 12.98
N GLU A 159 16.30 9.08 13.42
CA GLU A 159 15.39 9.39 14.53
C GLU A 159 13.92 9.06 14.21
N ALA A 160 13.50 9.31 12.98
CA ALA A 160 12.14 9.07 12.52
C ALA A 160 11.85 7.58 12.22
N ARG A 161 12.84 6.71 12.24
CA ARG A 161 12.78 5.31 11.78
C ARG A 161 11.57 4.53 12.34
N VAL A 162 11.22 4.74 13.58
CA VAL A 162 10.12 4.01 14.26
C VAL A 162 8.74 4.45 13.75
N SER A 163 8.63 5.67 13.25
CA SER A 163 7.38 6.21 12.72
C SER A 163 7.29 6.02 11.20
N SER A 164 6.37 5.20 10.73
CA SER A 164 6.18 4.95 9.29
C SER A 164 5.84 6.22 8.50
N THR A 165 5.04 7.11 9.07
CA THR A 165 4.64 8.37 8.43
C THR A 165 5.83 9.34 8.39
N ARG A 166 6.46 9.58 9.53
CA ARG A 166 7.57 10.53 9.63
C ARG A 166 8.79 10.08 8.82
N SER A 167 9.12 8.79 8.86
CA SER A 167 10.24 8.26 8.06
C SER A 167 9.98 8.36 6.55
N ALA A 168 8.72 8.22 6.10
CA ALA A 168 8.36 8.41 4.70
C ALA A 168 8.48 9.87 4.26
N GLU A 169 8.07 10.83 5.09
CA GLU A 169 8.21 12.26 4.83
C GLU A 169 9.69 12.66 4.70
N VAL A 170 10.52 12.18 5.61
CA VAL A 170 11.98 12.44 5.56
C VAL A 170 12.62 11.77 4.35
N ALA A 171 12.23 10.52 4.02
CA ALA A 171 12.72 9.83 2.85
C ALA A 171 12.38 10.55 1.53
N ALA A 172 11.21 11.18 1.45
CA ALA A 172 10.81 11.96 0.28
C ALA A 172 11.73 13.19 0.04
N ARG A 173 12.36 13.72 1.09
CA ARG A 173 13.38 14.78 0.98
C ARG A 173 14.77 14.24 0.71
N LEU A 174 15.08 13.05 1.23
CA LEU A 174 16.40 12.44 1.13
C LEU A 174 16.70 11.87 -0.26
N VAL A 175 15.72 11.20 -0.90
CA VAL A 175 15.92 10.52 -2.20
C VAL A 175 16.35 11.46 -3.34
N PRO A 176 15.88 12.72 -3.43
CA PRO A 176 16.32 13.64 -4.50
C PRO A 176 17.69 14.27 -4.27
N MET A 177 18.27 14.16 -3.06
CA MET A 177 19.57 14.75 -2.69
C MET A 177 20.75 13.88 -3.09
#